data_01387de60bdc08be273b3a8ff7de85b1
#
_entry.id   01387de60bdc08be273b3a8ff7de85b1
#
_cell.length_a   1.000
_cell.length_b   1.000
_cell.length_c   1.000
_cell.angle_alpha   90.00
_cell.angle_beta   90.00
_cell.angle_gamma   90.00
#
_symmetry.space_group_name_H-M   'P 1'
#
loop_
_entity.id
_entity.type
_entity.pdbx_description
1 polymer ?
#
loop_
_entity_poly.entity_id
_entity_poly.type
_entity_poly.pdbx_seq_one_letter_code
_entity_poly.pdbx_strand_id
1 'polypeptide(L)'
;MNCYRAILKVQGLLKIPIVSDTLWGHIAWGIALEEGEEALEAFLQHYDESPPLVLSHAFPCGYLPRPLLRIAPPDSPNIKKLMKIGYLPKELFAQPIGWQMLDNLIKNNDLQHVAMASESRIRNAIDRISSTVEGEKLWSEQGLYWYERSSETSRRRLINQFDVYCFSSWTKDELGRRIEQGLRNGYGGKSSIGYGNVKLLDIKEEKPPLQGRRAMS
;
A
#
# COMPACT_ATOMS: atom_id res chain seq x y z
N MET A 1 0.88 -20.26 -11.23
CA MET A 1 1.38 -18.98 -10.67
C MET A 1 1.79 -19.21 -9.23
N ASN A 2 2.94 -18.66 -8.84
CA ASN A 2 3.41 -18.67 -7.46
C ASN A 2 2.88 -17.44 -6.73
N CYS A 3 2.72 -17.54 -5.41
CA CYS A 3 2.34 -16.41 -4.59
C CYS A 3 3.58 -15.89 -3.86
N TYR A 4 3.82 -14.59 -4.00
CA TYR A 4 4.92 -13.89 -3.35
C TYR A 4 4.39 -12.75 -2.52
N ARG A 5 5.14 -12.38 -1.49
CA ARG A 5 4.96 -11.16 -0.73
C ARG A 5 6.18 -10.26 -0.95
N ALA A 6 5.99 -9.17 -1.68
CA ALA A 6 6.99 -8.13 -1.85
C ALA A 6 6.87 -7.12 -0.69
N ILE A 7 7.97 -6.83 -0.03
CA ILE A 7 8.05 -5.85 1.06
C ILE A 7 8.63 -4.57 0.50
N LEU A 8 7.81 -3.53 0.45
CA LEU A 8 8.20 -2.21 -0.03
C LEU A 8 8.49 -1.28 1.15
N LYS A 9 9.51 -0.43 1.01
CA LYS A 9 9.84 0.63 1.96
C LYS A 9 9.60 1.99 1.34
N VAL A 10 8.79 2.80 2.01
CA VAL A 10 8.54 4.20 1.67
C VAL A 10 9.52 5.08 2.45
N GLN A 11 10.29 5.90 1.74
CA GLN A 11 11.31 6.78 2.31
C GLN A 11 10.91 8.26 2.22
N GLY A 12 9.65 8.58 2.44
CA GLY A 12 9.13 9.93 2.35
C GLY A 12 7.61 9.95 2.35
N LEU A 13 7.04 10.99 1.78
CA LEU A 13 5.59 11.09 1.61
C LEU A 13 5.18 10.52 0.24
N LEU A 14 3.98 9.98 0.19
CA LEU A 14 3.35 9.56 -1.05
C LEU A 14 2.31 10.60 -1.50
N LYS A 15 2.10 10.75 -2.81
CA LYS A 15 0.97 11.53 -3.35
C LYS A 15 -0.32 10.74 -3.39
N ILE A 16 -0.19 9.45 -3.63
CA ILE A 16 -1.29 8.48 -3.66
C ILE A 16 -0.87 7.24 -2.88
N PRO A 17 -1.79 6.48 -2.32
CA PRO A 17 -1.50 5.16 -1.77
C PRO A 17 -0.85 4.26 -2.82
N ILE A 18 -0.08 3.25 -2.38
CA ILE A 18 0.46 2.27 -3.32
C ILE A 18 -0.67 1.31 -3.70
N VAL A 19 -1.26 1.55 -4.88
CA VAL A 19 -2.37 0.78 -5.43
C VAL A 19 -1.89 -0.14 -6.56
N SER A 20 -2.58 -1.25 -6.75
CA SER A 20 -2.18 -2.34 -7.66
C SER A 20 -1.98 -1.88 -9.09
N ASP A 21 -2.94 -1.13 -9.63
CA ASP A 21 -2.96 -0.65 -11.01
C ASP A 21 -1.80 0.32 -11.30
N THR A 22 -1.55 1.27 -10.39
CA THR A 22 -0.43 2.20 -10.53
C THR A 22 0.91 1.48 -10.41
N LEU A 23 1.06 0.54 -9.46
CA LEU A 23 2.30 -0.25 -9.33
C LEU A 23 2.53 -1.13 -10.56
N TRP A 24 1.47 -1.75 -11.05
CA TRP A 24 1.50 -2.52 -12.29
C TRP A 24 1.94 -1.65 -13.49
N GLY A 25 1.37 -0.45 -13.61
CA GLY A 25 1.75 0.51 -14.65
C GLY A 25 3.22 0.90 -14.57
N HIS A 26 3.78 1.10 -13.37
CA HIS A 26 5.21 1.34 -13.17
C HIS A 26 6.07 0.16 -13.63
N ILE A 27 5.64 -1.08 -13.36
CA ILE A 27 6.35 -2.28 -13.79
C ILE A 27 6.30 -2.39 -15.32
N ALA A 28 5.13 -2.23 -15.93
CA ALA A 28 4.96 -2.25 -17.39
C ALA A 28 5.83 -1.16 -18.07
N TRP A 29 5.85 0.04 -17.50
CA TRP A 29 6.69 1.13 -17.98
C TRP A 29 8.18 0.82 -17.82
N GLY A 30 8.58 0.18 -16.71
CA GLY A 30 9.96 -0.28 -16.50
C GLY A 30 10.39 -1.30 -17.55
N ILE A 31 9.53 -2.24 -17.92
CA ILE A 31 9.77 -3.21 -19.00
C ILE A 31 9.97 -2.47 -20.34
N ALA A 32 9.06 -1.55 -20.68
CA ALA A 32 9.18 -0.79 -21.94
C ALA A 32 10.48 0.00 -22.03
N LEU A 33 10.90 0.64 -20.94
CA LEU A 33 12.10 1.48 -20.93
C LEU A 33 13.42 0.69 -20.99
N GLU A 34 13.46 -0.49 -20.36
CA GLU A 34 14.71 -1.23 -20.21
C GLU A 34 14.85 -2.39 -21.20
N GLU A 35 13.73 -3.00 -21.60
CA GLU A 35 13.70 -4.17 -22.45
C GLU A 35 13.11 -3.88 -23.86
N GLY A 36 12.46 -2.70 -24.02
CA GLY A 36 11.89 -2.26 -25.28
C GLY A 36 10.40 -2.62 -25.46
N GLU A 37 9.86 -2.13 -26.58
CA GLU A 37 8.44 -2.25 -26.91
C GLU A 37 8.00 -3.72 -27.12
N GLU A 38 8.85 -4.50 -27.79
CA GLU A 38 8.59 -5.93 -28.04
C GLU A 38 8.41 -6.74 -26.73
N ALA A 39 9.23 -6.42 -25.70
CA ALA A 39 9.11 -7.06 -24.39
C ALA A 39 7.82 -6.64 -23.65
N LEU A 40 7.40 -5.37 -23.81
CA LEU A 40 6.12 -4.90 -23.29
C LEU A 40 4.95 -5.60 -24.00
N GLU A 41 4.98 -5.70 -25.32
CA GLU A 41 3.93 -6.40 -26.07
C GLU A 41 3.84 -7.86 -25.64
N ALA A 42 4.95 -8.55 -25.50
CA ALA A 42 5.00 -9.92 -25.00
C ALA A 42 4.42 -10.05 -23.57
N PHE A 43 4.68 -9.05 -22.71
CA PHE A 43 4.10 -9.01 -21.36
C PHE A 43 2.59 -8.81 -21.38
N LEU A 44 2.07 -8.03 -22.33
CA LEU A 44 0.63 -7.74 -22.47
C LEU A 44 -0.13 -8.83 -23.24
N GLN A 45 0.59 -9.61 -24.07
CA GLN A 45 -0.01 -10.68 -24.88
C GLN A 45 -0.71 -11.69 -23.98
N HIS A 46 -1.96 -12.00 -24.32
CA HIS A 46 -2.81 -12.96 -23.56
C HIS A 46 -3.02 -12.61 -22.07
N TYR A 47 -2.87 -11.33 -21.69
CA TYR A 47 -2.99 -10.90 -20.29
C TYR A 47 -4.36 -11.23 -19.70
N ASP A 48 -5.43 -11.14 -20.49
CA ASP A 48 -6.80 -11.44 -20.07
C ASP A 48 -7.02 -12.93 -19.78
N GLU A 49 -6.30 -13.82 -20.47
CA GLU A 49 -6.44 -15.28 -20.33
C GLU A 49 -5.48 -15.85 -19.29
N SER A 50 -4.24 -15.37 -19.28
CA SER A 50 -3.17 -15.88 -18.43
C SER A 50 -2.20 -14.77 -18.02
N PRO A 51 -2.62 -13.86 -17.11
CA PRO A 51 -1.79 -12.74 -16.71
C PRO A 51 -0.47 -13.21 -16.08
N PRO A 52 0.70 -12.75 -16.54
CA PRO A 52 1.97 -13.14 -15.93
C PRO A 52 2.18 -12.56 -14.54
N LEU A 53 1.44 -11.49 -14.18
CA LEU A 53 1.52 -10.80 -12.91
C LEU A 53 0.15 -10.25 -12.48
N VAL A 54 -0.26 -10.57 -11.26
CA VAL A 54 -1.42 -9.95 -10.59
C VAL A 54 -0.94 -9.41 -9.23
N LEU A 55 -1.30 -8.17 -8.92
CA LEU A 55 -0.86 -7.48 -7.71
C LEU A 55 -2.04 -7.12 -6.81
N SER A 56 -1.84 -7.18 -5.51
CA SER A 56 -2.71 -6.52 -4.55
C SER A 56 -2.35 -5.03 -4.42
N HIS A 57 -3.23 -4.24 -3.81
CA HIS A 57 -2.80 -2.98 -3.20
C HIS A 57 -1.74 -3.26 -2.12
N ALA A 58 -0.95 -2.24 -1.77
CA ALA A 58 -0.02 -2.34 -0.66
C ALA A 58 -0.77 -2.15 0.67
N PHE A 59 -0.46 -3.00 1.64
CA PHE A 59 -0.98 -2.93 3.00
C PHE A 59 0.16 -2.65 3.97
N PRO A 60 -0.06 -1.93 5.07
CA PRO A 60 0.93 -1.82 6.13
C PRO A 60 1.46 -3.20 6.54
N CYS A 61 2.79 -3.33 6.66
CA CYS A 61 3.43 -4.63 6.88
C CYS A 61 2.86 -5.33 8.12
N GLY A 62 2.44 -6.59 7.94
CA GLY A 62 1.77 -7.39 8.98
C GLY A 62 0.28 -7.12 9.16
N TYR A 63 -0.33 -6.27 8.32
CA TYR A 63 -1.75 -5.95 8.36
C TYR A 63 -2.46 -6.28 7.06
N LEU A 64 -3.75 -6.59 7.16
CA LEU A 64 -4.65 -6.75 6.02
C LEU A 64 -5.86 -5.81 6.18
N PRO A 65 -6.54 -5.45 5.08
CA PRO A 65 -7.73 -4.64 5.18
C PRO A 65 -8.83 -5.38 5.95
N ARG A 66 -9.56 -4.64 6.78
CA ARG A 66 -10.70 -5.21 7.52
C ARG A 66 -11.74 -5.72 6.52
N PRO A 67 -12.23 -6.96 6.67
CA PRO A 67 -13.27 -7.48 5.80
C PRO A 67 -14.58 -6.68 5.94
N LEU A 68 -15.35 -6.62 4.86
CA LEU A 68 -16.70 -6.06 4.89
C LEU A 68 -17.61 -7.03 5.65
N LEU A 69 -18.02 -6.63 6.84
CA LEU A 69 -18.95 -7.42 7.66
C LEU A 69 -20.38 -6.97 7.34
N ARG A 70 -21.24 -7.95 6.99
CA ARG A 70 -22.58 -7.68 6.43
C ARG A 70 -23.54 -6.96 7.38
N ILE A 71 -23.41 -7.15 8.69
CA ILE A 71 -24.35 -6.60 9.68
C ILE A 71 -23.54 -6.09 10.86
N ALA A 72 -23.60 -4.79 11.12
CA ALA A 72 -23.18 -4.23 12.41
C ALA A 72 -24.29 -4.44 13.41
N PRO A 73 -24.03 -4.91 14.64
CA PRO A 73 -25.05 -4.91 15.66
C PRO A 73 -25.47 -3.45 15.90
N PRO A 74 -26.78 -3.11 15.77
CA PRO A 74 -27.25 -1.74 15.82
C PRO A 74 -26.94 -1.02 17.12
N ASP A 75 -26.75 -1.76 18.20
CA ASP A 75 -26.60 -1.25 19.58
C ASP A 75 -25.18 -1.38 20.14
N SER A 76 -24.15 -1.65 19.30
CA SER A 76 -22.78 -1.71 19.81
C SER A 76 -22.28 -0.31 20.19
N PRO A 77 -21.92 -0.04 21.47
CA PRO A 77 -21.38 1.25 21.89
C PRO A 77 -20.05 1.59 21.20
N ASN A 78 -19.38 0.60 20.63
CA ASN A 78 -18.10 0.73 19.96
C ASN A 78 -18.21 0.85 18.44
N ILE A 79 -19.41 0.89 17.85
CA ILE A 79 -19.59 0.86 16.39
C ILE A 79 -18.80 1.97 15.68
N LYS A 80 -18.76 3.18 16.23
CA LYS A 80 -18.00 4.29 15.68
C LYS A 80 -16.49 4.04 15.70
N LYS A 81 -15.97 3.32 16.70
CA LYS A 81 -14.57 2.91 16.78
C LYS A 81 -14.29 1.79 15.78
N LEU A 82 -15.17 0.80 15.71
CA LEU A 82 -15.11 -0.33 14.76
C LEU A 82 -15.08 0.16 13.30
N MET A 83 -15.91 1.13 12.97
CA MET A 83 -15.95 1.69 11.60
C MET A 83 -14.67 2.44 11.20
N LYS A 84 -13.90 2.96 12.15
CA LYS A 84 -12.62 3.64 11.91
C LYS A 84 -11.45 2.69 11.73
N ILE A 85 -11.59 1.40 12.05
CA ILE A 85 -10.54 0.41 11.87
C ILE A 85 -10.49 0.04 10.40
N GLY A 86 -9.44 0.47 9.70
CA GLY A 86 -9.21 0.14 8.28
C GLY A 86 -8.43 -1.14 8.09
N TYR A 87 -7.56 -1.48 9.04
CA TYR A 87 -6.61 -2.59 8.95
C TYR A 87 -6.64 -3.44 10.22
N LEU A 88 -6.44 -4.74 10.05
CA LEU A 88 -6.35 -5.71 11.14
C LEU A 88 -5.04 -6.48 11.05
N PRO A 89 -4.42 -6.88 12.18
CA PRO A 89 -3.28 -7.78 12.18
C PRO A 89 -3.56 -9.05 11.37
N LYS A 90 -2.60 -9.47 10.55
CA LYS A 90 -2.73 -10.62 9.64
C LYS A 90 -3.07 -11.92 10.39
N GLU A 91 -2.56 -12.06 11.61
CA GLU A 91 -2.77 -13.24 12.47
C GLU A 91 -4.25 -13.47 12.77
N LEU A 92 -5.04 -12.43 12.84
CA LEU A 92 -6.49 -12.54 13.11
C LEU A 92 -7.26 -13.24 12.00
N PHE A 93 -6.70 -13.27 10.77
CA PHE A 93 -7.33 -13.92 9.62
C PHE A 93 -7.21 -15.44 9.62
N ALA A 94 -6.50 -16.02 10.58
CA ALA A 94 -6.47 -17.47 10.79
C ALA A 94 -7.82 -18.04 11.23
N GLN A 95 -8.73 -17.18 11.70
CA GLN A 95 -10.07 -17.53 12.15
C GLN A 95 -11.13 -16.60 11.53
N PRO A 96 -12.42 -17.00 11.54
CA PRO A 96 -13.49 -16.15 11.03
C PRO A 96 -13.58 -14.84 11.81
N ILE A 97 -13.55 -13.71 11.11
CA ILE A 97 -13.65 -12.39 11.71
C ILE A 97 -15.13 -11.98 11.73
N GLY A 98 -15.63 -11.72 12.92
CA GLY A 98 -17.00 -11.24 13.15
C GLY A 98 -17.03 -10.00 14.06
N TRP A 99 -18.20 -9.36 14.15
CA TRP A 99 -18.40 -8.16 14.98
C TRP A 99 -18.10 -8.37 16.44
N GLN A 100 -18.51 -9.52 17.01
CA GLN A 100 -18.26 -9.83 18.41
C GLN A 100 -16.76 -9.92 18.72
N MET A 101 -16.00 -10.56 17.84
CA MET A 101 -14.55 -10.64 17.97
C MET A 101 -13.92 -9.25 17.98
N LEU A 102 -14.28 -8.39 17.01
CA LEU A 102 -13.75 -7.04 16.93
C LEU A 102 -14.17 -6.17 18.12
N ASP A 103 -15.40 -6.29 18.59
CA ASP A 103 -15.89 -5.55 19.77
C ASP A 103 -15.13 -5.95 21.04
N ASN A 104 -14.85 -7.24 21.23
CA ASN A 104 -14.03 -7.73 22.33
C ASN A 104 -12.58 -7.20 22.26
N LEU A 105 -11.96 -7.23 21.09
CA LEU A 105 -10.61 -6.69 20.89
C LEU A 105 -10.54 -5.18 21.17
N ILE A 106 -11.59 -4.43 20.85
CA ILE A 106 -11.67 -3.00 21.20
C ILE A 106 -11.84 -2.79 22.70
N LYS A 107 -12.71 -3.57 23.35
CA LYS A 107 -12.95 -3.48 24.79
C LYS A 107 -11.69 -3.76 25.59
N ASN A 108 -10.91 -4.74 25.14
CA ASN A 108 -9.66 -5.14 25.78
C ASN A 108 -8.45 -4.26 25.40
N ASN A 109 -8.64 -3.27 24.52
CA ASN A 109 -7.53 -2.46 23.98
C ASN A 109 -6.46 -3.25 23.19
N ASP A 110 -6.81 -4.44 22.70
CA ASP A 110 -5.87 -5.34 22.00
C ASP A 110 -5.64 -4.95 20.52
N LEU A 111 -6.39 -3.98 20.00
CA LEU A 111 -6.25 -3.52 18.62
C LEU A 111 -5.45 -2.23 18.54
N GLN A 112 -4.33 -2.30 17.83
CA GLN A 112 -3.58 -1.13 17.44
C GLN A 112 -4.31 -0.44 16.27
N HIS A 113 -4.45 0.87 16.36
CA HIS A 113 -5.11 1.66 15.33
C HIS A 113 -4.10 2.07 14.25
N VAL A 114 -4.16 1.39 13.11
CA VAL A 114 -3.40 1.77 11.91
C VAL A 114 -4.25 2.67 11.03
N ALA A 115 -3.72 3.83 10.69
CA ALA A 115 -4.41 4.81 9.87
C ALA A 115 -3.48 5.52 8.90
N MET A 116 -4.06 6.00 7.81
CA MET A 116 -3.45 6.93 6.87
C MET A 116 -3.78 8.36 7.28
N ALA A 117 -2.81 9.25 7.16
CA ALA A 117 -3.00 10.68 7.35
C ALA A 117 -2.33 11.46 6.22
N SER A 118 -2.68 12.74 6.10
CA SER A 118 -2.03 13.65 5.18
C SER A 118 -1.27 14.74 5.93
N GLU A 119 -0.13 15.13 5.38
CA GLU A 119 0.66 16.28 5.81
C GLU A 119 0.67 17.31 4.70
N SER A 120 0.40 18.57 5.04
CA SER A 120 0.48 19.68 4.10
C SER A 120 1.84 20.36 4.25
N ARG A 121 2.58 20.48 3.16
CA ARG A 121 3.86 21.19 3.09
C ARG A 121 3.69 22.44 2.25
N ILE A 122 4.02 23.59 2.86
CA ILE A 122 4.04 24.86 2.14
C ILE A 122 5.30 24.89 1.28
N ARG A 123 5.13 25.26 0.02
CA ARG A 123 6.19 25.49 -0.97
C ARG A 123 6.13 26.92 -1.46
N ASN A 124 7.28 27.46 -1.80
CA ASN A 124 7.42 28.77 -2.38
C ASN A 124 8.41 28.76 -3.54
N ALA A 125 8.23 29.66 -4.49
CA ALA A 125 9.27 30.02 -5.44
C ALA A 125 10.04 31.21 -4.89
N ILE A 126 11.37 31.12 -4.89
CA ILE A 126 12.27 32.20 -4.46
C ILE A 126 12.82 32.88 -5.72
N ASP A 127 12.61 34.18 -5.80
CA ASP A 127 13.33 35.02 -6.77
C ASP A 127 14.82 35.03 -6.39
N ARG A 128 15.66 34.55 -7.28
CA ARG A 128 17.11 34.43 -7.04
C ARG A 128 17.84 35.77 -7.00
N ILE A 129 17.24 36.83 -7.53
CA ILE A 129 17.82 38.16 -7.57
C ILE A 129 17.53 38.91 -6.27
N SER A 130 16.25 38.93 -5.87
CA SER A 130 15.81 39.63 -4.67
C SER A 130 15.93 38.81 -3.39
N SER A 131 16.14 37.49 -3.51
CA SER A 131 16.10 36.52 -2.40
C SER A 131 14.80 36.53 -1.60
N THR A 132 13.73 37.05 -2.20
CA THR A 132 12.39 37.12 -1.63
C THR A 132 11.46 36.09 -2.27
N VAL A 133 10.32 35.83 -1.65
CA VAL A 133 9.28 35.00 -2.26
C VAL A 133 8.73 35.74 -3.47
N GLU A 134 8.83 35.14 -4.64
CA GLU A 134 8.25 35.66 -5.88
C GLU A 134 6.75 35.77 -5.70
N GLY A 135 6.18 36.96 -5.84
CA GLY A 135 4.83 37.34 -5.44
C GLY A 135 3.76 36.29 -5.72
N GLU A 136 2.90 36.02 -4.74
CA GLU A 136 1.78 35.08 -4.73
C GLU A 136 2.11 33.59 -5.07
N LYS A 137 3.38 33.21 -5.22
CA LYS A 137 3.81 31.83 -5.51
C LYS A 137 4.00 31.01 -4.23
N LEU A 138 3.04 31.08 -3.33
CA LEU A 138 2.90 30.15 -2.19
C LEU A 138 1.83 29.11 -2.55
N TRP A 139 2.20 27.83 -2.47
CA TRP A 139 1.24 26.74 -2.63
C TRP A 139 1.47 25.64 -1.61
N SER A 140 0.43 24.90 -1.31
CA SER A 140 0.52 23.75 -0.42
C SER A 140 0.53 22.44 -1.21
N GLU A 141 1.41 21.54 -0.81
CA GLU A 141 1.52 20.19 -1.32
C GLU A 141 1.10 19.20 -0.25
N GLN A 142 0.10 18.38 -0.53
CA GLN A 142 -0.29 17.33 0.40
C GLN A 142 0.48 16.04 0.10
N GLY A 143 0.94 15.38 1.14
CA GLY A 143 1.57 14.07 1.10
C GLY A 143 0.94 13.13 2.12
N LEU A 144 0.88 11.84 1.77
CA LEU A 144 0.29 10.80 2.58
C LEU A 144 1.37 10.05 3.37
N TYR A 145 1.03 9.68 4.60
CA TYR A 145 1.82 8.79 5.44
C TYR A 145 0.92 7.89 6.28
N TRP A 146 1.47 6.78 6.77
CA TRP A 146 0.75 5.86 7.65
C TRP A 146 1.37 5.86 9.02
N TYR A 147 0.54 5.67 10.02
CA TYR A 147 0.96 5.57 11.40
C TYR A 147 0.14 4.52 12.16
N GLU A 148 0.79 3.98 13.16
CA GLU A 148 0.19 3.15 14.17
C GLU A 148 0.07 3.95 15.46
N ARG A 149 -1.06 3.87 16.11
CA ARG A 149 -1.30 4.48 17.40
C ARG A 149 -1.54 3.39 18.44
N SER A 150 -0.69 3.34 19.45
CA SER A 150 -0.92 2.49 20.62
C SER A 150 -2.10 3.02 21.42
N SER A 151 -2.92 2.10 21.94
CA SER A 151 -4.00 2.42 22.86
C SER A 151 -3.51 2.97 24.21
N GLU A 152 -2.32 2.56 24.64
CA GLU A 152 -1.74 2.93 25.94
C GLU A 152 -1.00 4.26 25.91
N THR A 153 -0.39 4.59 24.77
CA THR A 153 0.38 5.81 24.62
C THR A 153 -0.19 6.63 23.47
N SER A 154 -0.39 7.94 23.66
CA SER A 154 -0.81 8.82 22.57
C SER A 154 0.24 8.98 21.46
N ARG A 155 1.35 8.24 21.53
CA ARG A 155 2.44 8.28 20.56
C ARG A 155 2.04 7.60 19.26
N ARG A 156 2.36 8.25 18.15
CA ARG A 156 2.23 7.70 16.79
C ARG A 156 3.57 7.14 16.36
N ARG A 157 3.58 5.90 15.88
CA ARG A 157 4.72 5.29 15.22
C ARG A 157 4.50 5.32 13.72
N LEU A 158 5.41 5.89 12.96
CA LEU A 158 5.31 5.89 11.50
C LEU A 158 5.48 4.47 10.96
N ILE A 159 4.62 4.13 10.01
CA ILE A 159 4.70 2.90 9.22
C ILE A 159 5.28 3.27 7.87
N ASN A 160 6.42 2.68 7.53
CA ASN A 160 7.12 2.90 6.28
C ASN A 160 7.39 1.62 5.49
N GLN A 161 6.89 0.49 5.96
CA GLN A 161 6.97 -0.80 5.26
C GLN A 161 5.57 -1.28 4.88
N PHE A 162 5.47 -1.82 3.68
CA PHE A 162 4.21 -2.25 3.11
C PHE A 162 4.36 -3.60 2.42
N ASP A 163 3.39 -4.46 2.59
CA ASP A 163 3.28 -5.76 1.94
C ASP A 163 2.44 -5.63 0.66
N VAL A 164 2.96 -6.12 -0.45
CA VAL A 164 2.22 -6.32 -1.71
C VAL A 164 2.21 -7.81 -2.00
N TYR A 165 1.04 -8.39 -2.16
CA TYR A 165 0.90 -9.78 -2.58
C TYR A 165 0.89 -9.85 -4.10
N CYS A 166 1.76 -10.69 -4.64
CA CYS A 166 1.96 -10.87 -6.06
C CYS A 166 1.67 -12.31 -6.44
N PHE A 167 0.77 -12.53 -7.41
CA PHE A 167 0.64 -13.81 -8.09
C PHE A 167 1.36 -13.70 -9.42
N SER A 168 2.38 -14.51 -9.64
CA SER A 168 3.21 -14.39 -10.84
C SER A 168 3.65 -15.73 -11.37
N SER A 169 3.83 -15.80 -12.70
CA SER A 169 4.54 -16.87 -13.38
C SER A 169 6.06 -16.72 -13.35
N TRP A 170 6.53 -15.51 -13.02
CA TRP A 170 7.96 -15.20 -12.91
C TRP A 170 8.60 -15.85 -11.68
N THR A 171 9.92 -16.05 -11.76
CA THR A 171 10.71 -16.42 -10.60
C THR A 171 10.77 -15.26 -9.61
N LYS A 172 11.16 -15.56 -8.37
CA LYS A 172 11.37 -14.56 -7.31
C LYS A 172 12.32 -13.44 -7.77
N ASP A 173 13.45 -13.82 -8.38
CA ASP A 173 14.49 -12.89 -8.79
C ASP A 173 14.04 -12.00 -9.95
N GLU A 174 13.32 -12.58 -10.92
CA GLU A 174 12.76 -11.80 -12.02
C GLU A 174 11.68 -10.83 -11.55
N LEU A 175 10.77 -11.27 -10.68
CA LEU A 175 9.77 -10.39 -10.08
C LEU A 175 10.44 -9.23 -9.32
N GLY A 176 11.50 -9.52 -8.55
CA GLY A 176 12.27 -8.50 -7.84
C GLY A 176 12.87 -7.47 -8.77
N ARG A 177 13.58 -7.92 -9.79
CA ARG A 177 14.18 -7.07 -10.81
C ARG A 177 13.14 -6.15 -11.47
N ARG A 178 11.98 -6.69 -11.88
CA ARG A 178 10.92 -5.91 -12.54
C ARG A 178 10.26 -4.89 -11.61
N ILE A 179 10.05 -5.22 -10.34
CA ILE A 179 9.57 -4.25 -9.35
C ILE A 179 10.59 -3.14 -9.13
N GLU A 180 11.88 -3.44 -9.00
CA GLU A 180 12.94 -2.45 -8.83
C GLU A 180 13.07 -1.54 -10.05
N GLN A 181 13.00 -2.09 -11.26
CA GLN A 181 12.99 -1.35 -12.51
C GLN A 181 11.82 -0.36 -12.55
N GLY A 182 10.60 -0.82 -12.26
CA GLY A 182 9.41 0.02 -12.24
C GLY A 182 9.46 1.14 -11.19
N LEU A 183 10.12 0.90 -10.06
CA LEU A 183 10.21 1.88 -8.97
C LEU A 183 11.46 2.79 -9.05
N ARG A 184 12.36 2.59 -10.02
CA ARG A 184 13.64 3.33 -10.15
C ARG A 184 13.45 4.84 -10.19
N ASN A 185 12.44 5.33 -10.88
CA ASN A 185 12.12 6.75 -11.00
C ASN A 185 11.12 7.27 -9.96
N GLY A 186 10.85 6.47 -8.91
CA GLY A 186 9.87 6.75 -7.87
C GLY A 186 8.47 6.27 -8.25
N TYR A 187 7.56 6.32 -7.27
CA TYR A 187 6.18 5.86 -7.37
C TYR A 187 5.20 7.02 -7.41
N GLY A 188 4.31 7.02 -8.39
CA GLY A 188 3.25 8.03 -8.54
C GLY A 188 3.78 9.39 -8.97
N GLY A 189 3.00 10.43 -8.71
CA GLY A 189 3.33 11.79 -9.14
C GLY A 189 4.34 12.50 -8.25
N LYS A 190 5.03 13.50 -8.85
CA LYS A 190 5.93 14.42 -8.13
C LYS A 190 7.17 13.78 -7.51
N SER A 191 7.67 12.69 -8.10
CA SER A 191 8.89 12.02 -7.68
C SER A 191 10.12 12.96 -7.76
N SER A 192 10.16 13.87 -8.74
CA SER A 192 11.23 14.85 -8.91
C SER A 192 11.40 15.84 -7.74
N ILE A 193 10.38 16.00 -6.92
CA ILE A 193 10.43 16.89 -5.74
C ILE A 193 10.35 16.12 -4.41
N GLY A 194 10.70 14.81 -4.44
CA GLY A 194 10.91 13.99 -3.25
C GLY A 194 9.68 13.24 -2.73
N TYR A 195 8.60 13.14 -3.53
CA TYR A 195 7.51 12.21 -3.24
C TYR A 195 7.76 10.85 -3.87
N GLY A 196 7.10 9.82 -3.34
CA GLY A 196 7.10 8.50 -3.96
C GLY A 196 8.43 7.76 -3.96
N ASN A 197 9.37 8.10 -3.07
CA ASN A 197 10.60 7.32 -2.92
C ASN A 197 10.24 5.97 -2.26
N VAL A 198 10.01 4.97 -3.12
CA VAL A 198 9.64 3.61 -2.73
C VAL A 198 10.71 2.65 -3.22
N LYS A 199 11.14 1.75 -2.36
CA LYS A 199 12.14 0.73 -2.68
C LYS A 199 11.65 -0.66 -2.30
N LEU A 200 12.02 -1.65 -3.08
CA LEU A 200 11.87 -3.04 -2.72
C LEU A 200 12.90 -3.38 -1.62
N LEU A 201 12.45 -3.99 -0.53
CA LEU A 201 13.33 -4.50 0.53
C LEU A 201 13.59 -5.98 0.40
N ASP A 202 12.54 -6.76 0.14
CA ASP A 202 12.61 -8.21 0.10
C ASP A 202 11.41 -8.80 -0.65
N ILE A 203 11.56 -10.02 -1.14
CA ILE A 203 10.46 -10.85 -1.66
C ILE A 203 10.51 -12.20 -0.97
N LYS A 204 9.36 -12.65 -0.49
CA LYS A 204 9.20 -13.96 0.15
C LYS A 204 8.14 -14.76 -0.58
N GLU A 205 8.41 -16.05 -0.80
CA GLU A 205 7.34 -16.97 -1.18
C GLU A 205 6.38 -17.10 -0.01
N GLU A 206 5.11 -17.01 -0.29
CA GLU A 206 4.10 -17.06 0.75
C GLU A 206 2.81 -17.71 0.22
N LYS A 207 2.07 -18.34 1.13
CA LYS A 207 0.71 -18.78 0.80
C LYS A 207 -0.21 -17.55 0.72
N PRO A 208 -1.23 -17.57 -0.16
CA PRO A 208 -2.20 -16.48 -0.21
C PRO A 208 -2.73 -16.18 1.20
N PRO A 209 -2.79 -14.91 1.61
CA PRO A 209 -3.19 -14.53 2.96
C PRO A 209 -4.65 -14.89 3.28
N LEU A 210 -5.46 -15.03 2.24
CA LEU A 210 -6.86 -15.44 2.31
C LEU A 210 -7.08 -16.57 1.29
N GLN A 211 -7.27 -17.77 1.77
CA GLN A 211 -7.81 -18.83 0.95
C GLN A 211 -9.34 -18.64 0.90
N GLY A 212 -9.86 -18.16 -0.21
CA GLY A 212 -11.30 -18.09 -0.43
C GLY A 212 -11.90 -19.50 -0.29
N ARG A 213 -12.71 -19.73 0.75
CA ARG A 213 -13.64 -20.85 0.71
C ARG A 213 -14.58 -20.57 -0.47
N ARG A 214 -14.57 -21.44 -1.48
CA ARG A 214 -15.67 -21.48 -2.44
C ARG A 214 -16.94 -21.57 -1.61
N ALA A 215 -17.81 -20.56 -1.72
CA ALA A 215 -19.15 -20.70 -1.23
C ALA A 215 -19.72 -21.90 -1.96
N MET A 216 -19.94 -23.00 -1.24
CA MET A 216 -20.76 -24.08 -1.76
C MET A 216 -22.14 -23.50 -1.92
N SER A 217 -22.55 -23.40 -3.17
CA SER A 217 -23.92 -23.12 -3.60
C SER A 217 -24.86 -24.21 -3.13
#